data_35995b3242668c1a2d50ee9b7d412ec4
#
_entry.id   35995b3242668c1a2d50ee9b7d412ec4
#
_cell.length_a   1.000
_cell.length_b   1.000
_cell.length_c   1.000
_cell.angle_alpha   90.00
_cell.angle_beta   90.00
_cell.angle_gamma   90.00
#
_symmetry.space_group_name_H-M   'P 1'
#
loop_
_entity.id
_entity.type
_entity.pdbx_description
1 polymer ?
#
loop_
_entity_poly.entity_id
_entity_poly.type
_entity_poly.pdbx_seq_one_letter_code
_entity_poly.pdbx_strand_id
1 'polypeptide(L)'
;MNVWEDARVIRGMRAQLETRRKRLERGDAPLGWKVGFAAPDMLKRLGISGPLVGFLTRNALVRSGATVSLAGWTKPVAEPEIAVHLGRDVAGGADHAAAEAAIAGISPAIELADVTAPPEDPEAILSANIYQRHVVLSGETPARAGAAAHGLMCRVNRRGSEFARTDDPQANTGKWIDIVRHVADVLAACGERLRSGEIIITGSVVPPLAIEPGEDAIAFEVDPIGGVAVRFSGYDKAGT
;
A
#
# COMPACT_ATOMS: atom_id res chain seq x y z
N MET A 1 -4.08 16.96 17.22
CA MET A 1 -2.68 16.92 16.71
C MET A 1 -2.70 16.02 15.48
N ASN A 2 -2.26 16.52 14.35
CA ASN A 2 -2.19 15.72 13.13
C ASN A 2 -1.04 14.70 13.23
N VAL A 3 -1.12 13.59 12.46
CA VAL A 3 -0.09 12.55 12.51
C VAL A 3 1.31 13.08 12.13
N TRP A 4 1.37 14.03 11.22
CA TRP A 4 2.63 14.69 10.80
C TRP A 4 3.18 15.71 11.82
N GLU A 5 2.51 15.93 12.93
CA GLU A 5 2.99 16.72 14.07
C GLU A 5 3.62 15.85 15.18
N ASP A 6 3.44 14.53 15.11
CA ASP A 6 4.07 13.58 16.03
C ASP A 6 5.60 13.53 15.77
N ALA A 7 6.40 13.79 16.78
CA ALA A 7 7.86 13.84 16.64
C ALA A 7 8.47 12.51 16.17
N ARG A 8 7.87 11.36 16.51
CA ARG A 8 8.30 10.03 16.05
C ARG A 8 8.05 9.89 14.56
N VAL A 9 6.86 10.32 14.10
CA VAL A 9 6.48 10.31 12.69
C VAL A 9 7.39 11.22 11.88
N ILE A 10 7.66 12.43 12.36
CA ILE A 10 8.58 13.38 11.69
C ILE A 10 9.97 12.76 11.51
N ARG A 11 10.54 12.13 12.54
CA ARG A 11 11.88 11.51 12.43
C ARG A 11 11.87 10.30 11.50
N GLY A 12 10.86 9.43 11.63
CA GLY A 12 10.70 8.27 10.76
C GLY A 12 10.52 8.64 9.29
N MET A 13 9.67 9.63 8.99
CA MET A 13 9.49 10.16 7.63
C MET A 13 10.80 10.75 7.06
N ARG A 14 11.57 11.47 7.86
CA ARG A 14 12.87 12.00 7.42
C ARG A 14 13.83 10.88 7.02
N ALA A 15 13.96 9.83 7.84
CA ALA A 15 14.81 8.68 7.54
C ALA A 15 14.33 7.91 6.31
N GLN A 16 13.01 7.73 6.18
CA GLN A 16 12.39 7.08 5.04
C GLN A 16 12.62 7.85 3.74
N LEU A 17 12.40 9.17 3.72
CA LEU A 17 12.59 10.02 2.54
C LEU A 17 14.06 10.12 2.14
N GLU A 18 15.00 10.08 3.10
CA GLU A 18 16.43 9.95 2.81
C GLU A 18 16.73 8.63 2.09
N THR A 19 16.12 7.53 2.53
CA THR A 19 16.25 6.22 1.86
C THR A 19 15.67 6.26 0.45
N ARG A 20 14.49 6.89 0.28
CA ARG A 20 13.87 7.11 -1.05
C ARG A 20 14.80 7.88 -1.95
N ARG A 21 15.34 9.02 -1.51
CA ARG A 21 16.26 9.85 -2.29
C ARG A 21 17.46 9.04 -2.78
N LYS A 22 18.12 8.29 -1.90
CA LYS A 22 19.25 7.42 -2.25
C LYS A 22 18.91 6.36 -3.30
N ARG A 23 17.68 5.81 -3.29
CA ARG A 23 17.24 4.86 -4.32
C ARG A 23 17.09 5.56 -5.68
N LEU A 24 16.48 6.75 -5.69
CA LEU A 24 16.30 7.53 -6.92
C LEU A 24 17.65 7.98 -7.53
N GLU A 25 18.60 8.41 -6.70
CA GLU A 25 19.97 8.75 -7.12
C GLU A 25 20.72 7.57 -7.74
N ARG A 26 20.37 6.34 -7.37
CA ARG A 26 20.91 5.10 -7.95
C ARG A 26 20.19 4.63 -9.21
N GLY A 27 19.28 5.42 -9.74
CA GLY A 27 18.58 5.14 -10.99
C GLY A 27 17.23 4.47 -10.86
N ASP A 28 16.69 4.29 -9.62
CA ASP A 28 15.29 3.91 -9.45
C ASP A 28 14.38 5.09 -9.82
N ALA A 29 13.08 4.83 -10.01
CA ALA A 29 12.12 5.87 -10.36
C ALA A 29 10.93 5.87 -9.40
N PRO A 30 10.31 7.03 -9.15
CA PRO A 30 9.09 7.09 -8.36
C PRO A 30 7.98 6.23 -8.99
N LEU A 31 7.22 5.54 -8.16
CA LEU A 31 5.98 4.88 -8.54
C LEU A 31 4.79 5.50 -7.83
N GLY A 32 4.96 5.89 -6.58
CA GLY A 32 3.90 6.46 -5.76
C GLY A 32 4.10 6.23 -4.27
N TRP A 33 2.99 6.03 -3.57
CA TRP A 33 2.93 5.99 -2.12
C TRP A 33 2.06 4.82 -1.64
N LYS A 34 2.18 4.50 -0.37
CA LYS A 34 1.35 3.51 0.31
C LYS A 34 0.85 4.05 1.63
N VAL A 35 -0.26 3.52 2.10
CA VAL A 35 -0.79 3.81 3.43
C VAL A 35 -0.80 2.53 4.25
N GLY A 36 -0.34 2.61 5.49
CA GLY A 36 -0.36 1.48 6.40
C GLY A 36 -0.82 1.86 7.79
N PHE A 37 -1.24 0.85 8.58
CA PHE A 37 -1.71 1.02 9.95
C PHE A 37 -2.93 1.95 10.08
N ALA A 38 -3.87 1.90 9.11
CA ALA A 38 -5.08 2.73 9.08
C ALA A 38 -6.18 2.24 10.04
N ALA A 39 -6.18 0.96 10.41
CA ALA A 39 -7.20 0.38 11.27
C ALA A 39 -7.24 1.07 12.66
N PRO A 40 -8.42 1.42 13.19
CA PRO A 40 -8.54 2.17 14.45
C PRO A 40 -7.79 1.58 15.63
N ASP A 41 -7.79 0.24 15.78
CA ASP A 41 -7.07 -0.45 16.84
C ASP A 41 -5.55 -0.29 16.71
N MET A 42 -5.04 -0.25 15.47
CA MET A 42 -3.61 -0.02 15.21
C MET A 42 -3.22 1.43 15.49
N LEU A 43 -4.04 2.39 15.09
CA LEU A 43 -3.83 3.80 15.44
C LEU A 43 -3.76 3.99 16.95
N LYS A 44 -4.69 3.39 17.69
CA LYS A 44 -4.71 3.42 19.15
C LYS A 44 -3.49 2.74 19.77
N ARG A 45 -3.10 1.56 19.27
CA ARG A 45 -1.92 0.81 19.73
C ARG A 45 -0.63 1.60 19.55
N LEU A 46 -0.47 2.25 18.40
CA LEU A 46 0.71 3.08 18.09
C LEU A 46 0.64 4.47 18.73
N GLY A 47 -0.52 4.89 19.26
CA GLY A 47 -0.74 6.21 19.84
C GLY A 47 -0.57 7.32 18.79
N ILE A 48 -1.05 7.10 17.55
CA ILE A 48 -0.98 8.06 16.45
C ILE A 48 -2.39 8.44 15.98
N SER A 49 -2.52 9.63 15.40
CA SER A 49 -3.81 10.22 15.02
C SER A 49 -4.22 9.97 13.57
N GLY A 50 -3.40 9.26 12.79
CA GLY A 50 -3.68 8.92 11.41
C GLY A 50 -2.73 7.88 10.86
N PRO A 51 -3.03 7.31 9.68
CA PRO A 51 -2.22 6.28 9.06
C PRO A 51 -0.81 6.75 8.74
N LEU A 52 0.12 5.80 8.65
CA LEU A 52 1.49 6.05 8.21
C LEU A 52 1.58 6.01 6.68
N VAL A 53 2.46 6.84 6.11
CA VAL A 53 2.68 6.93 4.66
C VAL A 53 4.06 6.40 4.31
N GLY A 54 4.14 5.45 3.37
CA GLY A 54 5.38 4.90 2.82
C GLY A 54 5.52 5.23 1.35
N PHE A 55 6.72 5.06 0.78
CA PHE A 55 6.97 5.28 -0.65
C PHE A 55 7.03 3.99 -1.46
N LEU A 56 6.67 4.08 -2.73
CA LEU A 56 6.82 3.04 -3.73
C LEU A 56 7.78 3.51 -4.83
N THR A 57 8.62 2.60 -5.31
CA THR A 57 9.50 2.84 -6.45
C THR A 57 9.31 1.78 -7.54
N ARG A 58 9.74 2.08 -8.77
CA ARG A 58 9.57 1.19 -9.92
C ARG A 58 10.27 -0.15 -9.76
N ASN A 59 11.39 -0.20 -9.03
CA ASN A 59 12.09 -1.44 -8.75
C ASN A 59 11.32 -2.38 -7.80
N ALA A 60 10.34 -1.85 -7.05
CA ALA A 60 9.44 -2.66 -6.23
C ALA A 60 8.24 -3.21 -7.01
N LEU A 61 8.00 -2.74 -8.25
CA LEU A 61 6.86 -3.15 -9.05
C LEU A 61 7.08 -4.56 -9.62
N VAL A 62 6.10 -5.42 -9.37
CA VAL A 62 6.02 -6.78 -9.90
C VAL A 62 4.78 -6.88 -10.79
N ARG A 63 4.91 -7.53 -11.94
CA ARG A 63 3.77 -7.78 -12.83
C ARG A 63 2.89 -8.89 -12.27
N SER A 64 1.58 -8.76 -12.44
CA SER A 64 0.63 -9.82 -12.12
C SER A 64 1.00 -11.15 -12.78
N GLY A 65 0.90 -12.24 -12.02
CA GLY A 65 1.27 -13.59 -12.44
C GLY A 65 2.75 -13.96 -12.27
N ALA A 66 3.60 -12.99 -11.92
CA ALA A 66 5.03 -13.27 -11.69
C ALA A 66 5.26 -14.07 -10.39
N THR A 67 6.43 -14.71 -10.32
CA THR A 67 6.89 -15.41 -9.12
C THR A 67 7.87 -14.53 -8.34
N VAL A 68 7.61 -14.35 -7.05
CA VAL A 68 8.48 -13.65 -6.10
C VAL A 68 9.16 -14.68 -5.20
N SER A 69 10.48 -14.61 -5.09
CA SER A 69 11.23 -15.42 -4.14
C SER A 69 11.11 -14.83 -2.73
N LEU A 70 10.66 -15.63 -1.79
CA LEU A 70 10.59 -15.29 -0.36
C LEU A 70 11.80 -15.85 0.41
N ALA A 71 12.82 -16.34 -0.27
CA ALA A 71 14.04 -16.83 0.37
C ALA A 71 14.68 -15.72 1.21
N GLY A 72 14.90 -16.00 2.49
CA GLY A 72 15.47 -15.04 3.44
C GLY A 72 14.50 -13.99 4.00
N TRP A 73 13.21 -14.07 3.66
CA TRP A 73 12.21 -13.22 4.33
C TRP A 73 11.91 -13.75 5.73
N THR A 74 11.62 -12.83 6.64
CA THR A 74 11.41 -13.14 8.07
C THR A 74 9.95 -13.47 8.35
N LYS A 75 9.04 -12.58 7.98
CA LYS A 75 7.59 -12.71 8.16
C LYS A 75 6.89 -12.11 6.94
N PRO A 76 6.83 -12.85 5.83
CA PRO A 76 6.19 -12.38 4.62
C PRO A 76 4.67 -12.21 4.83
N VAL A 77 4.16 -11.10 4.34
CA VAL A 77 2.75 -10.74 4.40
C VAL A 77 2.32 -10.27 3.02
N ALA A 78 1.12 -10.68 2.60
CA ALA A 78 0.44 -10.15 1.44
C ALA A 78 -0.78 -9.32 1.86
N GLU A 79 -0.93 -8.15 1.26
CA GLU A 79 -2.03 -7.23 1.51
C GLU A 79 -2.76 -6.94 0.21
N PRO A 80 -3.96 -7.54 -0.02
CA PRO A 80 -4.82 -7.18 -1.14
C PRO A 80 -5.36 -5.76 -0.97
N GLU A 81 -5.10 -4.89 -1.95
CA GLU A 81 -5.36 -3.46 -1.86
C GLU A 81 -6.00 -2.89 -3.12
N ILE A 82 -6.55 -1.69 -3.02
CA ILE A 82 -6.89 -0.88 -4.17
C ILE A 82 -5.76 0.12 -4.42
N ALA A 83 -5.27 0.16 -5.66
CA ALA A 83 -4.40 1.23 -6.14
C ALA A 83 -5.24 2.36 -6.71
N VAL A 84 -5.11 3.56 -6.16
CA VAL A 84 -5.65 4.81 -6.69
C VAL A 84 -4.61 5.43 -7.61
N HIS A 85 -4.98 5.69 -8.86
CA HIS A 85 -4.13 6.30 -9.87
C HIS A 85 -4.41 7.80 -9.98
N LEU A 86 -3.39 8.62 -9.91
CA LEU A 86 -3.52 10.07 -9.96
C LEU A 86 -3.32 10.61 -11.36
N GLY A 87 -4.29 11.35 -11.85
CA GLY A 87 -4.23 12.09 -13.12
C GLY A 87 -3.81 13.54 -12.97
N ARG A 88 -3.71 14.05 -11.74
CA ARG A 88 -3.32 15.44 -11.41
C ARG A 88 -2.52 15.46 -10.12
N ASP A 89 -1.69 16.50 -9.96
CA ASP A 89 -1.03 16.80 -8.69
C ASP A 89 -2.07 17.14 -7.62
N VAL A 90 -1.78 16.74 -6.37
CA VAL A 90 -2.61 17.09 -5.20
C VAL A 90 -1.73 17.84 -4.19
N ALA A 91 -2.11 19.07 -3.90
CA ALA A 91 -1.42 19.87 -2.89
C ALA A 91 -1.88 19.50 -1.48
N GLY A 92 -1.04 19.74 -0.47
CA GLY A 92 -1.47 19.72 0.93
C GLY A 92 -2.59 20.74 1.16
N GLY A 93 -3.55 20.38 2.01
CA GLY A 93 -4.74 21.19 2.25
C GLY A 93 -5.80 21.12 1.14
N ALA A 94 -5.67 20.25 0.15
CA ALA A 94 -6.67 20.06 -0.89
C ALA A 94 -8.03 19.71 -0.27
N ASP A 95 -9.09 20.30 -0.79
CA ASP A 95 -10.45 19.94 -0.40
C ASP A 95 -10.88 18.60 -1.02
N HIS A 96 -12.06 18.12 -0.63
CA HIS A 96 -12.61 16.87 -1.09
C HIS A 96 -12.79 16.82 -2.62
N ALA A 97 -13.28 17.91 -3.20
CA ALA A 97 -13.56 18.01 -4.65
C ALA A 97 -12.25 17.98 -5.46
N ALA A 98 -11.21 18.67 -5.01
CA ALA A 98 -9.91 18.68 -5.66
C ALA A 98 -9.24 17.30 -5.61
N ALA A 99 -9.32 16.61 -4.46
CA ALA A 99 -8.78 15.27 -4.31
C ALA A 99 -9.53 14.24 -5.17
N GLU A 100 -10.87 14.32 -5.21
CA GLU A 100 -11.69 13.47 -6.07
C GLU A 100 -11.36 13.67 -7.56
N ALA A 101 -11.28 14.93 -8.00
CA ALA A 101 -10.96 15.28 -9.38
C ALA A 101 -9.54 14.88 -9.79
N ALA A 102 -8.64 14.61 -8.85
CA ALA A 102 -7.29 14.14 -9.13
C ALA A 102 -7.23 12.62 -9.37
N ILE A 103 -8.24 11.85 -8.95
CA ILE A 103 -8.28 10.41 -9.13
C ILE A 103 -8.68 10.09 -10.59
N ALA A 104 -7.72 9.62 -11.38
CA ALA A 104 -7.98 9.18 -12.75
C ALA A 104 -8.66 7.82 -12.80
N GLY A 105 -8.38 6.94 -11.84
CA GLY A 105 -8.99 5.64 -11.76
C GLY A 105 -8.42 4.79 -10.64
N ILE A 106 -8.93 3.56 -10.55
CA ILE A 106 -8.55 2.55 -9.55
C ILE A 106 -8.25 1.22 -10.20
N SER A 107 -7.42 0.42 -9.56
CA SER A 107 -7.14 -0.95 -9.98
C SER A 107 -6.82 -1.85 -8.78
N PRO A 108 -6.96 -3.19 -8.92
CA PRO A 108 -6.49 -4.10 -7.88
C PRO A 108 -4.96 -4.06 -7.76
N ALA A 109 -4.47 -4.24 -6.53
CA ALA A 109 -3.07 -4.36 -6.19
C ALA A 109 -2.86 -5.42 -5.10
N ILE A 110 -1.65 -5.97 -5.00
CA ILE A 110 -1.21 -6.72 -3.83
C ILE A 110 0.11 -6.10 -3.36
N GLU A 111 0.16 -5.63 -2.11
CA GLU A 111 1.43 -5.33 -1.47
C GLU A 111 2.06 -6.60 -0.90
N LEU A 112 3.37 -6.72 -1.02
CA LEU A 112 4.16 -7.71 -0.31
C LEU A 112 5.09 -6.99 0.67
N ALA A 113 4.94 -7.30 1.95
CA ALA A 113 5.74 -6.76 3.03
C ALA A 113 6.47 -7.88 3.78
N ASP A 114 7.65 -7.56 4.31
CA ASP A 114 8.40 -8.47 5.19
C ASP A 114 8.52 -7.83 6.57
N VAL A 115 7.70 -8.26 7.51
CA VAL A 115 7.63 -7.69 8.87
C VAL A 115 8.82 -8.16 9.70
N THR A 116 9.95 -7.49 9.51
CA THR A 116 11.25 -7.86 10.12
C THR A 116 11.37 -7.50 11.60
N ALA A 117 10.46 -6.67 12.12
CA ALA A 117 10.41 -6.26 13.52
C ALA A 117 8.96 -6.05 13.99
N PRO A 118 8.67 -6.19 15.30
CA PRO A 118 7.35 -5.88 15.83
C PRO A 118 6.93 -4.44 15.49
N PRO A 119 5.69 -4.21 14.99
CA PRO A 119 5.23 -2.87 14.63
C PRO A 119 4.72 -2.12 15.88
N GLU A 120 5.64 -1.64 16.72
CA GLU A 120 5.33 -1.00 18.00
C GLU A 120 5.76 0.47 18.07
N ASP A 121 6.73 0.87 17.25
CA ASP A 121 7.24 2.24 17.20
C ASP A 121 7.04 2.85 15.81
N PRO A 122 6.25 3.94 15.68
CA PRO A 122 6.03 4.63 14.41
C PRO A 122 7.31 5.09 13.71
N GLU A 123 8.34 5.51 14.47
CA GLU A 123 9.62 5.94 13.89
C GLU A 123 10.34 4.77 13.21
N ALA A 124 10.43 3.62 13.90
CA ALA A 124 11.07 2.43 13.36
C ALA A 124 10.30 1.87 12.14
N ILE A 125 8.96 1.83 12.21
CA ILE A 125 8.10 1.39 11.12
C ILE A 125 8.33 2.25 9.87
N LEU A 126 8.32 3.57 10.01
CA LEU A 126 8.54 4.51 8.90
C LEU A 126 9.97 4.42 8.35
N SER A 127 10.97 4.32 9.22
CA SER A 127 12.38 4.17 8.80
C SER A 127 12.60 2.91 7.97
N ALA A 128 11.82 1.84 8.22
CA ALA A 128 11.79 0.62 7.44
C ALA A 128 10.83 0.68 6.21
N ASN A 129 10.34 1.87 5.85
CA ASN A 129 9.36 2.07 4.79
C ASN A 129 8.12 1.16 4.96
N ILE A 130 7.64 1.05 6.18
CA ILE A 130 6.48 0.21 6.56
C ILE A 130 6.65 -1.23 6.03
N TYR A 131 7.88 -1.77 6.12
CA TYR A 131 8.25 -3.14 5.71
C TYR A 131 8.02 -3.49 4.23
N GLN A 132 7.71 -2.53 3.38
CA GLN A 132 7.40 -2.72 1.97
C GLN A 132 8.56 -3.36 1.19
N ARG A 133 8.25 -4.40 0.41
CA ARG A 133 9.18 -5.09 -0.51
C ARG A 133 8.74 -4.93 -1.96
N HIS A 134 7.51 -5.35 -2.27
CA HIS A 134 6.98 -5.31 -3.64
C HIS A 134 5.54 -4.82 -3.66
N VAL A 135 5.12 -4.34 -4.82
CA VAL A 135 3.73 -4.09 -5.16
C VAL A 135 3.42 -4.77 -6.49
N VAL A 136 2.34 -5.54 -6.54
CA VAL A 136 1.87 -6.21 -7.74
C VAL A 136 0.69 -5.42 -8.30
N LEU A 137 0.76 -5.06 -9.58
CA LEU A 137 -0.31 -4.34 -10.28
C LEU A 137 -0.79 -5.14 -11.49
N SER A 138 -2.07 -4.98 -11.86
CA SER A 138 -2.68 -5.67 -13.01
C SER A 138 -2.25 -5.12 -14.36
N GLY A 139 -1.72 -3.90 -14.42
CA GLY A 139 -1.32 -3.22 -15.65
C GLY A 139 -1.11 -1.73 -15.42
N GLU A 140 -0.78 -1.01 -16.50
CA GLU A 140 -0.46 0.42 -16.43
C GLU A 140 -1.71 1.32 -16.47
N THR A 141 -2.82 0.81 -17.03
CA THR A 141 -4.06 1.57 -17.20
C THR A 141 -5.02 1.29 -16.06
N PRO A 142 -5.55 2.30 -15.38
CA PRO A 142 -6.59 2.10 -14.38
C PRO A 142 -7.83 1.48 -15.03
N ALA A 143 -8.34 0.43 -14.42
CA ALA A 143 -9.46 -0.33 -14.99
C ALA A 143 -10.81 0.38 -14.84
N ARG A 144 -10.91 1.36 -13.95
CA ARG A 144 -12.12 2.16 -13.71
C ARG A 144 -11.75 3.62 -13.44
N ALA A 145 -12.40 4.54 -14.15
CA ALA A 145 -12.20 5.97 -13.95
C ALA A 145 -12.88 6.46 -12.65
N GLY A 146 -12.26 7.46 -12.01
CA GLY A 146 -12.75 8.08 -10.79
C GLY A 146 -12.59 7.20 -9.54
N ALA A 147 -13.17 7.67 -8.44
CA ALA A 147 -13.05 7.08 -7.10
C ALA A 147 -14.29 6.26 -6.67
N ALA A 148 -15.20 5.94 -7.57
CA ALA A 148 -16.45 5.28 -7.21
C ALA A 148 -16.21 3.83 -6.76
N ALA A 149 -16.50 3.55 -5.49
CA ALA A 149 -16.43 2.21 -4.90
C ALA A 149 -17.71 1.39 -5.11
N HIS A 150 -18.82 2.03 -5.47
CA HIS A 150 -20.12 1.36 -5.58
C HIS A 150 -20.11 0.23 -6.62
N GLY A 151 -20.69 -0.89 -6.25
CA GLY A 151 -20.83 -2.06 -7.12
C GLY A 151 -19.52 -2.82 -7.35
N LEU A 152 -18.53 -2.64 -6.50
CA LEU A 152 -17.34 -3.47 -6.47
C LEU A 152 -17.56 -4.69 -5.58
N MET A 153 -17.02 -5.83 -6.01
CA MET A 153 -16.91 -7.04 -5.19
C MET A 153 -15.46 -7.49 -5.20
N CYS A 154 -14.83 -7.44 -4.05
CA CYS A 154 -13.45 -7.87 -3.83
C CYS A 154 -13.44 -9.32 -3.36
N ARG A 155 -12.63 -10.18 -4.01
CA ARG A 155 -12.40 -11.58 -3.60
C ARG A 155 -10.91 -11.86 -3.51
N VAL A 156 -10.54 -12.50 -2.42
CA VAL A 156 -9.18 -12.98 -2.21
C VAL A 156 -9.19 -14.49 -2.33
N ASN A 157 -8.39 -15.00 -3.27
CA ASN A 157 -8.20 -16.43 -3.48
C ASN A 157 -6.83 -16.84 -2.94
N ARG A 158 -6.81 -17.92 -2.18
CA ARG A 158 -5.64 -18.49 -1.56
C ARG A 158 -5.71 -20.01 -1.65
N ARG A 159 -4.61 -20.66 -2.05
CA ARG A 159 -4.55 -22.13 -2.22
C ARG A 159 -5.67 -22.69 -3.11
N GLY A 160 -6.00 -21.97 -4.18
CA GLY A 160 -7.01 -22.39 -5.16
C GLY A 160 -8.47 -22.24 -4.73
N SER A 161 -8.76 -21.60 -3.59
CA SER A 161 -10.12 -21.35 -3.11
C SER A 161 -10.32 -19.93 -2.62
N GLU A 162 -11.56 -19.45 -2.64
CA GLU A 162 -11.92 -18.17 -2.06
C GLU A 162 -11.68 -18.20 -0.54
N PHE A 163 -10.82 -17.30 -0.07
CA PHE A 163 -10.46 -17.15 1.33
C PHE A 163 -11.28 -16.06 2.02
N ALA A 164 -11.50 -14.94 1.34
CA ALA A 164 -12.26 -13.81 1.87
C ALA A 164 -12.91 -13.02 0.75
N ARG A 165 -13.99 -12.31 1.08
CA ARG A 165 -14.66 -11.36 0.16
C ARG A 165 -15.19 -10.15 0.92
N THR A 166 -15.33 -9.02 0.22
CA THR A 166 -16.02 -7.82 0.69
C THR A 166 -16.61 -7.05 -0.48
N ASP A 167 -17.77 -6.45 -0.29
CA ASP A 167 -18.40 -5.48 -1.19
C ASP A 167 -18.17 -4.02 -0.77
N ASP A 168 -17.49 -3.82 0.37
CA ASP A 168 -17.01 -2.52 0.82
C ASP A 168 -15.47 -2.53 0.97
N PRO A 169 -14.73 -2.24 -0.10
CA PRO A 169 -13.27 -2.21 -0.05
C PRO A 169 -12.70 -1.06 0.79
N GLN A 170 -13.53 -0.14 1.25
CA GLN A 170 -13.14 1.01 2.07
C GLN A 170 -13.38 0.77 3.58
N ALA A 171 -14.05 -0.32 3.96
CA ALA A 171 -14.43 -0.58 5.35
C ALA A 171 -13.24 -0.61 6.33
N ASN A 172 -12.11 -1.21 5.90
CA ASN A 172 -10.91 -1.34 6.74
C ASN A 172 -9.98 -0.12 6.68
N THR A 173 -10.02 0.65 5.59
CA THR A 173 -8.97 1.62 5.27
C THR A 173 -9.45 3.06 5.24
N GLY A 174 -10.75 3.27 5.15
CA GLY A 174 -11.37 4.58 4.96
C GLY A 174 -11.57 4.95 3.48
N LYS A 175 -12.21 6.09 3.26
CA LYS A 175 -12.54 6.56 1.91
C LYS A 175 -11.28 6.94 1.14
N TRP A 176 -11.16 6.49 -0.11
CA TRP A 176 -9.98 6.74 -0.94
C TRP A 176 -9.70 8.23 -1.14
N ILE A 177 -10.74 9.07 -1.23
CA ILE A 177 -10.57 10.52 -1.35
C ILE A 177 -9.91 11.10 -0.09
N ASP A 178 -10.31 10.63 1.10
CA ASP A 178 -9.71 11.05 2.35
C ASP A 178 -8.26 10.55 2.49
N ILE A 179 -7.98 9.34 1.97
CA ILE A 179 -6.61 8.79 1.90
C ILE A 179 -5.73 9.66 0.97
N VAL A 180 -6.23 10.04 -0.20
CA VAL A 180 -5.49 10.94 -1.13
C VAL A 180 -5.16 12.27 -0.45
N ARG A 181 -6.13 12.88 0.23
CA ARG A 181 -5.92 14.12 0.99
C ARG A 181 -4.90 13.93 2.10
N HIS A 182 -5.04 12.87 2.88
CA HIS A 182 -4.12 12.55 3.97
C HIS A 182 -2.67 12.37 3.47
N VAL A 183 -2.48 11.61 2.38
CA VAL A 183 -1.15 11.45 1.77
C VAL A 183 -0.60 12.79 1.31
N ALA A 184 -1.40 13.62 0.63
CA ALA A 184 -0.97 14.95 0.19
C ALA A 184 -0.55 15.85 1.36
N ASP A 185 -1.30 15.82 2.48
CA ASP A 185 -1.01 16.60 3.69
C ASP A 185 0.29 16.14 4.36
N VAL A 186 0.48 14.82 4.52
CA VAL A 186 1.71 14.24 5.10
C VAL A 186 2.92 14.60 4.24
N LEU A 187 2.81 14.48 2.92
CA LEU A 187 3.89 14.81 2.00
C LEU A 187 4.23 16.29 2.02
N ALA A 188 3.24 17.17 2.01
CA ALA A 188 3.45 18.62 2.10
C ALA A 188 4.16 19.01 3.40
N ALA A 189 3.79 18.41 4.53
CA ALA A 189 4.44 18.61 5.82
C ALA A 189 5.92 18.16 5.82
N CYS A 190 6.28 17.23 4.92
CA CYS A 190 7.64 16.74 4.75
C CYS A 190 8.42 17.42 3.60
N GLY A 191 7.83 18.44 2.94
CA GLY A 191 8.44 19.12 1.80
C GLY A 191 8.36 18.35 0.47
N GLU A 192 7.56 17.28 0.44
CA GLU A 192 7.29 16.47 -0.76
C GLU A 192 5.94 16.85 -1.38
N ARG A 193 5.62 16.24 -2.52
CA ARG A 193 4.36 16.48 -3.25
C ARG A 193 3.78 15.18 -3.78
N LEU A 194 2.47 15.10 -3.80
CA LEU A 194 1.73 14.04 -4.47
C LEU A 194 1.50 14.45 -5.93
N ARG A 195 2.04 13.66 -6.88
CA ARG A 195 2.15 14.05 -8.30
C ARG A 195 1.21 13.27 -9.20
N SER A 196 0.82 13.88 -10.28
CA SER A 196 0.20 13.21 -11.41
C SER A 196 1.06 12.04 -11.91
N GLY A 197 0.41 10.92 -12.26
CA GLY A 197 1.08 9.68 -12.68
C GLY A 197 1.57 8.80 -11.54
N GLU A 198 1.54 9.26 -10.28
CA GLU A 198 1.79 8.42 -9.13
C GLU A 198 0.55 7.60 -8.75
N ILE A 199 0.76 6.50 -8.03
CA ILE A 199 -0.30 5.70 -7.43
C ILE A 199 -0.27 5.81 -5.91
N ILE A 200 -1.42 5.52 -5.29
CA ILE A 200 -1.49 5.25 -3.84
C ILE A 200 -2.12 3.88 -3.65
N ILE A 201 -1.43 2.95 -3.01
CA ILE A 201 -2.07 1.76 -2.47
C ILE A 201 -2.64 2.09 -1.09
N THR A 202 -3.91 1.74 -0.88
CA THR A 202 -4.77 2.40 0.13
C THR A 202 -4.91 1.63 1.44
N GLY A 203 -4.11 0.59 1.62
CA GLY A 203 -4.22 -0.35 2.74
C GLY A 203 -5.05 -1.58 2.40
N SER A 204 -4.89 -2.63 3.17
CA SER A 204 -5.49 -3.93 2.89
C SER A 204 -7.01 -3.92 3.04
N VAL A 205 -7.73 -4.38 2.02
CA VAL A 205 -9.21 -4.50 2.03
C VAL A 205 -9.72 -5.60 2.95
N VAL A 206 -8.85 -6.55 3.31
CA VAL A 206 -9.07 -7.60 4.32
C VAL A 206 -7.90 -7.57 5.31
N PRO A 207 -7.97 -8.22 6.47
CA PRO A 207 -6.80 -8.32 7.35
C PRO A 207 -5.56 -8.84 6.60
N PRO A 208 -4.36 -8.28 6.86
CA PRO A 208 -3.12 -8.72 6.22
C PRO A 208 -2.91 -10.23 6.32
N LEU A 209 -2.50 -10.85 5.22
CA LEU A 209 -2.37 -12.30 5.09
C LEU A 209 -0.92 -12.71 5.34
N ALA A 210 -0.64 -13.36 6.46
CA ALA A 210 0.64 -14.05 6.61
C ALA A 210 0.79 -15.11 5.51
N ILE A 211 1.90 -15.06 4.77
CA ILE A 211 2.21 -16.09 3.77
C ILE A 211 2.80 -17.26 4.51
N GLU A 212 2.17 -18.43 4.36
CA GLU A 212 2.57 -19.64 5.07
C GLU A 212 3.64 -20.42 4.28
N PRO A 213 4.52 -21.16 4.94
CA PRO A 213 5.43 -22.05 4.25
C PRO A 213 4.70 -23.03 3.32
N GLY A 214 5.18 -23.15 2.08
CA GLY A 214 4.58 -23.99 1.05
C GLY A 214 3.35 -23.36 0.37
N GLU A 215 3.04 -22.11 0.64
CA GLU A 215 2.03 -21.37 -0.12
C GLU A 215 2.59 -20.97 -1.48
N ASP A 216 1.85 -21.28 -2.53
CA ASP A 216 2.31 -21.12 -3.91
C ASP A 216 1.80 -19.86 -4.59
N ALA A 217 0.63 -19.34 -4.18
CA ALA A 217 0.03 -18.16 -4.81
C ALA A 217 -1.06 -17.51 -3.95
N ILE A 218 -1.23 -16.20 -4.17
CA ILE A 218 -2.39 -15.41 -3.77
C ILE A 218 -2.91 -14.65 -4.99
N ALA A 219 -4.23 -14.62 -5.15
CA ALA A 219 -4.90 -13.80 -6.16
C ALA A 219 -5.93 -12.88 -5.50
N PHE A 220 -6.09 -11.70 -6.07
CA PHE A 220 -7.06 -10.71 -5.64
C PHE A 220 -7.85 -10.22 -6.86
N GLU A 221 -9.15 -10.36 -6.80
CA GLU A 221 -10.09 -9.98 -7.84
C GLU A 221 -11.00 -8.87 -7.35
N VAL A 222 -11.28 -7.91 -8.22
CA VAL A 222 -12.18 -6.79 -7.96
C VAL A 222 -13.16 -6.68 -9.13
N ASP A 223 -14.35 -7.27 -9.00
CA ASP A 223 -15.38 -7.17 -10.01
C ASP A 223 -16.00 -5.77 -10.04
N PRO A 224 -16.24 -5.19 -11.24
CA PRO A 224 -15.98 -5.72 -12.59
C PRO A 224 -14.64 -5.24 -13.18
N ILE A 225 -13.66 -4.82 -12.40
CA ILE A 225 -12.47 -4.12 -12.89
C ILE A 225 -11.26 -5.02 -13.17
N GLY A 226 -11.25 -6.25 -12.68
CA GLY A 226 -10.19 -7.21 -12.99
C GLY A 226 -9.48 -7.74 -11.74
N GLY A 227 -8.30 -8.35 -11.93
CA GLY A 227 -7.58 -8.98 -10.83
C GLY A 227 -6.06 -8.92 -10.97
N VAL A 228 -5.38 -9.24 -9.87
CA VAL A 228 -3.94 -9.43 -9.78
C VAL A 228 -3.64 -10.75 -9.08
N ALA A 229 -2.52 -11.35 -9.42
CA ALA A 229 -2.04 -12.55 -8.76
C ALA A 229 -0.51 -12.50 -8.59
N VAL A 230 -0.01 -13.18 -7.58
CA VAL A 230 1.42 -13.36 -7.35
C VAL A 230 1.67 -14.79 -6.93
N ARG A 231 2.77 -15.37 -7.45
CA ARG A 231 3.27 -16.67 -7.04
C ARG A 231 4.46 -16.53 -6.13
N PHE A 232 4.69 -17.52 -5.29
CA PHE A 232 5.78 -17.53 -4.34
C PHE A 232 6.72 -18.72 -4.59
N SER A 233 7.99 -18.54 -4.20
CA SER A 233 8.98 -19.61 -4.17
C SER A 233 9.97 -19.39 -3.01
N GLY A 234 10.64 -20.47 -2.58
CA GLY A 234 11.72 -20.37 -1.60
C GLY A 234 11.28 -19.99 -0.18
N TYR A 235 10.03 -20.27 0.19
CA TYR A 235 9.54 -20.14 1.57
C TYR A 235 9.07 -21.51 2.06
N ASP A 236 10.05 -22.35 2.36
CA ASP A 236 9.82 -23.70 2.87
C ASP A 236 9.74 -23.70 4.40
N LYS A 237 9.09 -24.71 4.97
CA LYS A 237 9.19 -24.95 6.41
C LYS A 237 10.68 -25.10 6.75
N ALA A 238 11.16 -24.31 7.71
CA ALA A 238 12.47 -24.57 8.29
C ALA A 238 12.52 -26.05 8.64
N GLY A 239 13.50 -26.76 8.06
CA GLY A 239 13.62 -28.21 8.21
C GLY A 239 13.55 -28.59 9.69
N THR A 240 12.60 -29.46 10.01
CA THR A 240 12.51 -30.15 11.29
C THR A 240 13.70 -31.06 11.48
#